data_b7748535681a33f0c790ab7dea12fba5
#
_entry.id   b7748535681a33f0c790ab7dea12fba5
#
_cell.length_a   1.000
_cell.length_b   1.000
_cell.length_c   1.000
_cell.angle_alpha   90.00
_cell.angle_beta   90.00
_cell.angle_gamma   90.00
#
_symmetry.space_group_name_H-M   'P 1'
#
loop_
_entity.id
_entity.type
_entity.pdbx_description
1 polymer ?
#
loop_
_entity_poly.entity_id
_entity_poly.type
_entity_poly.pdbx_seq_one_letter_code
_entity_poly.pdbx_strand_id
1 'polypeptide(L)'
;MLPLSSQCSSFFLPSFLFSPGVAIFGHPGLLVSDSDISRTQKKIKANQDPWTTSWNTLTNLPFSDPSYTPSPASAVYRSTWEDHTANAQLLWHDVAAAFNLGLRWKISRNTSCADAASNILHAWATTLISIDGGDDKYLTAGLQGYELANAAELLRDYQPFVDNVLPSVVEMANNIFIPMHYRWLNHEEPSEHNVLHFFANWELCN
;
A
#
# COMPACT_ATOMS: atom_id res chain seq x y z
N MET A 1 -73.06 -23.78 -34.82
CA MET A 1 -72.45 -23.37 -33.51
C MET A 1 -71.12 -24.12 -33.34
N LEU A 2 -69.99 -23.45 -33.56
CA LEU A 2 -68.72 -24.01 -33.39
C LEU A 2 -68.07 -23.30 -32.17
N PRO A 3 -67.36 -23.98 -31.25
CA PRO A 3 -66.73 -23.34 -30.13
C PRO A 3 -65.36 -22.80 -30.52
N LEU A 4 -65.09 -21.56 -30.12
CA LEU A 4 -63.80 -20.91 -30.19
C LEU A 4 -62.83 -21.48 -29.10
N SER A 5 -61.74 -22.09 -29.55
CA SER A 5 -60.61 -22.46 -28.65
C SER A 5 -59.71 -21.28 -28.49
N SER A 6 -59.64 -20.76 -27.27
CA SER A 6 -58.63 -19.74 -26.89
C SER A 6 -57.30 -20.41 -26.62
N GLN A 7 -56.32 -20.17 -27.48
CA GLN A 7 -54.92 -20.55 -27.21
C GLN A 7 -54.26 -19.46 -26.36
N CYS A 8 -53.94 -19.80 -25.11
CA CYS A 8 -53.09 -18.99 -24.24
C CYS A 8 -51.63 -19.24 -24.62
N SER A 9 -50.99 -18.30 -25.32
CA SER A 9 -49.56 -18.32 -25.57
C SER A 9 -48.80 -17.83 -24.31
N SER A 10 -48.16 -18.76 -23.63
CA SER A 10 -47.26 -18.45 -22.53
C SER A 10 -45.95 -17.86 -23.07
N PHE A 11 -45.76 -16.57 -22.87
CA PHE A 11 -44.47 -15.93 -23.10
C PHE A 11 -43.48 -16.32 -21.99
N PHE A 12 -42.54 -17.19 -22.33
CA PHE A 12 -41.36 -17.43 -21.51
C PHE A 12 -40.40 -16.21 -21.62
N LEU A 13 -40.35 -15.38 -20.59
CA LEU A 13 -39.27 -14.40 -20.42
C LEU A 13 -38.03 -15.15 -19.97
N PRO A 14 -36.87 -15.03 -20.66
CA PRO A 14 -35.64 -15.60 -20.16
C PRO A 14 -35.19 -14.79 -18.92
N SER A 15 -35.16 -15.45 -17.77
CA SER A 15 -34.58 -14.91 -16.55
C SER A 15 -33.05 -14.77 -16.78
N PHE A 16 -32.61 -13.57 -17.07
CA PHE A 16 -31.19 -13.24 -17.00
C PHE A 16 -30.75 -13.35 -15.54
N LEU A 17 -30.13 -14.45 -15.19
CA LEU A 17 -29.40 -14.60 -13.95
C LEU A 17 -28.16 -13.66 -14.01
N PHE A 18 -28.30 -12.47 -13.46
CA PHE A 18 -27.17 -11.65 -13.11
C PHE A 18 -26.42 -12.39 -12.01
N SER A 19 -25.38 -13.13 -12.36
CA SER A 19 -24.35 -13.49 -11.38
C SER A 19 -23.68 -12.18 -10.93
N PRO A 20 -23.74 -11.85 -9.63
CA PRO A 20 -22.91 -10.76 -9.13
C PRO A 20 -21.45 -11.17 -9.38
N GLY A 21 -20.82 -10.55 -10.34
CA GLY A 21 -19.39 -10.69 -10.56
C GLY A 21 -18.69 -10.18 -9.30
N VAL A 22 -18.06 -11.07 -8.55
CA VAL A 22 -17.12 -10.67 -7.49
C VAL A 22 -16.00 -9.93 -8.19
N ALA A 23 -15.93 -8.62 -7.97
CA ALA A 23 -14.82 -7.85 -8.47
C ALA A 23 -13.55 -8.35 -7.76
N ILE A 24 -12.70 -9.09 -8.48
CA ILE A 24 -11.40 -9.49 -7.97
C ILE A 24 -10.49 -8.27 -8.07
N PHE A 25 -10.05 -7.78 -6.91
CA PHE A 25 -9.07 -6.70 -6.87
C PHE A 25 -7.73 -7.20 -7.42
N GLY A 26 -7.20 -6.50 -8.43
CA GLY A 26 -5.91 -6.86 -9.04
C GLY A 26 -4.74 -6.19 -8.32
N HIS A 27 -3.75 -6.97 -7.88
CA HIS A 27 -2.52 -6.47 -7.25
C HIS A 27 -1.38 -6.31 -8.26
N PRO A 28 -0.60 -5.21 -8.22
CA PRO A 28 -0.77 -4.01 -7.39
C PRO A 28 -1.93 -3.15 -7.89
N GLY A 29 -2.64 -2.50 -6.98
CA GLY A 29 -3.87 -1.78 -7.30
C GLY A 29 -4.04 -0.46 -6.55
N LEU A 30 -3.03 0.02 -5.82
CA LEU A 30 -3.06 1.32 -5.13
C LEU A 30 -2.49 2.44 -6.02
N LEU A 31 -1.28 2.90 -5.73
CA LEU A 31 -0.62 3.97 -6.49
C LEU A 31 -0.15 3.51 -7.87
N VAL A 32 0.21 2.25 -8.01
CA VAL A 32 0.80 1.66 -9.22
C VAL A 32 0.01 0.42 -9.60
N SER A 33 -0.39 0.31 -10.88
CA SER A 33 -1.06 -0.85 -11.44
C SER A 33 -0.10 -1.74 -12.25
N ASP A 34 -0.50 -2.99 -12.52
CA ASP A 34 0.25 -3.88 -13.44
C ASP A 34 0.41 -3.28 -14.84
N SER A 35 -0.57 -2.50 -15.32
CA SER A 35 -0.47 -1.82 -16.61
C SER A 35 0.61 -0.74 -16.61
N ASP A 36 0.80 -0.04 -15.48
CA ASP A 36 1.86 0.97 -15.33
C ASP A 36 3.24 0.31 -15.30
N ILE A 37 3.38 -0.78 -14.57
CA ILE A 37 4.61 -1.57 -14.53
C ILE A 37 4.96 -2.09 -15.93
N SER A 38 4.01 -2.73 -16.62
CA SER A 38 4.21 -3.28 -17.96
C SER A 38 4.58 -2.20 -18.96
N ARG A 39 3.95 -1.03 -18.91
CA ARG A 39 4.27 0.13 -19.73
C ARG A 39 5.70 0.60 -19.47
N THR A 40 6.06 0.76 -18.19
CA THR A 40 7.40 1.21 -17.76
C THR A 40 8.49 0.24 -18.24
N GLN A 41 8.31 -1.07 -18.05
CA GLN A 41 9.24 -2.08 -18.53
C GLN A 41 9.47 -2.00 -20.04
N LYS A 42 8.39 -1.87 -20.84
CA LYS A 42 8.48 -1.70 -22.31
C LYS A 42 9.26 -0.46 -22.70
N LYS A 43 9.03 0.67 -22.02
CA LYS A 43 9.70 1.95 -22.29
C LYS A 43 11.19 1.89 -21.95
N ILE A 44 11.56 1.33 -20.80
CA ILE A 44 12.95 1.13 -20.38
C ILE A 44 13.68 0.21 -21.38
N LYS A 45 13.06 -0.92 -21.76
CA LYS A 45 13.62 -1.85 -22.72
C LYS A 45 13.86 -1.20 -24.09
N ALA A 46 13.04 -0.23 -24.46
CA ALA A 46 13.18 0.54 -25.70
C ALA A 46 14.15 1.73 -25.59
N ASN A 47 14.85 1.90 -24.47
CA ASN A 47 15.68 3.07 -24.15
C ASN A 47 14.97 4.41 -24.37
N GLN A 48 13.69 4.48 -24.00
CA GLN A 48 12.86 5.64 -24.21
C GLN A 48 12.82 6.55 -23.00
N ASP A 49 13.22 7.79 -23.17
CA ASP A 49 13.07 8.82 -22.13
C ASP A 49 11.62 9.31 -22.02
N PRO A 50 11.22 9.78 -20.81
CA PRO A 50 12.03 9.94 -19.59
C PRO A 50 12.20 8.64 -18.75
N TRP A 51 11.61 7.51 -19.16
CA TRP A 51 11.59 6.27 -18.37
C TRP A 51 13.00 5.72 -18.10
N THR A 52 13.88 5.72 -19.11
CA THR A 52 15.25 5.22 -18.94
C THR A 52 16.05 6.10 -17.98
N THR A 53 15.97 7.40 -18.13
CA THR A 53 16.65 8.35 -17.22
C THR A 53 16.10 8.23 -15.79
N SER A 54 14.77 8.14 -15.61
CA SER A 54 14.14 7.97 -14.31
C SER A 54 14.51 6.63 -13.65
N TRP A 55 14.58 5.55 -14.43
CA TRP A 55 15.03 4.25 -13.96
C TRP A 55 16.47 4.28 -13.46
N ASN A 56 17.38 4.90 -14.23
CA ASN A 56 18.77 5.06 -13.85
C ASN A 56 18.90 5.91 -12.57
N THR A 57 18.09 6.96 -12.43
CA THR A 57 18.04 7.76 -11.20
C THR A 57 17.59 6.90 -10.02
N LEU A 58 16.46 6.17 -10.14
CA LEU A 58 15.95 5.31 -9.07
C LEU A 58 17.00 4.28 -8.64
N THR A 59 17.66 3.60 -9.58
CA THR A 59 18.62 2.54 -9.26
C THR A 59 19.91 3.03 -8.61
N ASN A 60 20.21 4.32 -8.73
CA ASN A 60 21.38 4.97 -8.12
C ASN A 60 21.09 5.68 -6.78
N LEU A 61 19.81 5.70 -6.33
CA LEU A 61 19.48 6.27 -5.03
C LEU A 61 19.97 5.35 -3.89
N PRO A 62 20.55 5.90 -2.81
CA PRO A 62 20.91 5.11 -1.62
C PRO A 62 19.74 4.32 -1.03
N PHE A 63 18.54 4.91 -1.04
CA PHE A 63 17.30 4.27 -0.58
C PHE A 63 16.74 3.18 -1.54
N SER A 64 17.45 2.91 -2.62
CA SER A 64 17.12 1.85 -3.58
C SER A 64 18.16 0.73 -3.59
N ASP A 65 19.18 0.81 -2.76
CA ASP A 65 20.21 -0.22 -2.69
C ASP A 65 19.70 -1.45 -1.92
N PRO A 66 19.80 -2.68 -2.47
CA PRO A 66 19.40 -3.89 -1.76
C PRO A 66 20.18 -4.16 -0.46
N SER A 67 21.31 -3.48 -0.25
CA SER A 67 22.06 -3.54 1.02
C SER A 67 21.55 -2.56 2.09
N TYR A 68 20.49 -1.82 1.82
CA TYR A 68 19.89 -0.89 2.77
C TYR A 68 19.50 -1.60 4.07
N THR A 69 19.91 -1.02 5.19
CA THR A 69 19.60 -1.55 6.53
C THR A 69 18.59 -0.66 7.21
N PRO A 70 17.40 -1.17 7.61
CA PRO A 70 16.41 -0.39 8.31
C PRO A 70 16.82 -0.02 9.73
N SER A 71 16.23 1.07 10.25
CA SER A 71 16.44 1.58 11.60
C SER A 71 15.12 1.72 12.35
N PRO A 72 14.39 0.61 12.62
CA PRO A 72 13.09 0.66 13.26
C PRO A 72 13.20 1.15 14.71
N ALA A 73 12.16 1.84 15.17
CA ALA A 73 12.00 2.29 16.53
C ALA A 73 10.65 1.84 17.09
N SER A 74 10.60 1.55 18.40
CA SER A 74 9.37 1.13 19.07
C SER A 74 8.37 2.26 19.24
N ALA A 75 8.85 3.52 19.31
CA ALA A 75 8.02 4.71 19.33
C ALA A 75 8.57 5.75 18.33
N VAL A 76 7.67 6.33 17.54
CA VAL A 76 8.00 7.36 16.54
C VAL A 76 7.43 8.70 17.00
N TYR A 77 8.30 9.71 17.08
CA TYR A 77 7.96 11.08 17.44
C TYR A 77 8.27 12.02 16.27
N ARG A 78 7.24 12.68 15.73
CA ARG A 78 7.42 13.63 14.62
C ARG A 78 8.14 14.90 15.04
N SER A 79 7.81 15.40 16.22
CA SER A 79 8.42 16.56 16.86
C SER A 79 8.96 16.19 18.24
N THR A 80 9.83 17.01 18.79
CA THR A 80 10.24 16.88 20.19
C THR A 80 9.01 17.07 21.07
N TRP A 81 8.72 16.09 21.92
CA TRP A 81 7.56 16.06 22.79
C TRP A 81 7.94 15.55 24.16
N GLU A 82 7.63 16.34 25.20
CA GLU A 82 8.06 16.04 26.57
C GLU A 82 9.57 15.79 26.63
N ASP A 83 9.99 14.64 27.15
CA ASP A 83 11.40 14.23 27.25
C ASP A 83 11.89 13.45 26.00
N HIS A 84 11.08 13.34 24.95
CA HIS A 84 11.39 12.56 23.75
C HIS A 84 11.87 13.45 22.61
N THR A 85 12.98 13.04 21.99
CA THR A 85 13.52 13.69 20.79
C THR A 85 12.83 13.18 19.54
N ALA A 86 12.56 14.08 18.58
CA ALA A 86 12.03 13.73 17.27
C ALA A 86 12.88 12.68 16.55
N ASN A 87 12.27 11.61 16.07
CA ASN A 87 12.93 10.51 15.35
C ASN A 87 12.14 10.01 14.14
N ALA A 88 11.07 10.68 13.73
CA ALA A 88 10.19 10.25 12.65
C ALA A 88 10.91 10.07 11.30
N GLN A 89 12.04 10.75 11.09
CA GLN A 89 12.87 10.55 9.91
C GLN A 89 13.35 9.10 9.73
N LEU A 90 13.46 8.31 10.79
CA LEU A 90 13.80 6.89 10.69
C LEU A 90 12.73 6.14 9.91
N LEU A 91 11.45 6.35 10.28
CA LEU A 91 10.32 5.76 9.57
C LEU A 91 10.24 6.29 8.13
N TRP A 92 10.41 7.60 7.91
CA TRP A 92 10.33 8.19 6.56
C TRP A 92 11.35 7.60 5.60
N HIS A 93 12.61 7.48 6.03
CA HIS A 93 13.67 6.92 5.21
C HIS A 93 13.43 5.44 4.90
N ASP A 94 13.05 4.67 5.91
CA ASP A 94 12.84 3.23 5.76
C ASP A 94 11.64 2.92 4.86
N VAL A 95 10.52 3.64 5.00
CA VAL A 95 9.33 3.42 4.15
C VAL A 95 9.62 3.83 2.72
N ALA A 96 10.33 4.95 2.50
CA ALA A 96 10.77 5.37 1.17
C ALA A 96 11.71 4.32 0.54
N ALA A 97 12.62 3.73 1.32
CA ALA A 97 13.48 2.66 0.85
C ALA A 97 12.67 1.41 0.48
N ALA A 98 11.72 1.00 1.32
CA ALA A 98 10.85 -0.15 1.04
C ALA A 98 10.05 0.05 -0.26
N PHE A 99 9.48 1.23 -0.47
CA PHE A 99 8.74 1.56 -1.69
C PHE A 99 9.64 1.55 -2.94
N ASN A 100 10.80 2.20 -2.87
CA ASN A 100 11.76 2.23 -3.98
C ASN A 100 12.26 0.82 -4.35
N LEU A 101 12.57 0.00 -3.36
CA LEU A 101 12.99 -1.39 -3.58
C LEU A 101 11.85 -2.25 -4.12
N GLY A 102 10.62 -2.06 -3.65
CA GLY A 102 9.42 -2.68 -4.20
C GLY A 102 9.20 -2.33 -5.67
N LEU A 103 9.38 -1.06 -6.08
CA LEU A 103 9.35 -0.64 -7.48
C LEU A 103 10.47 -1.30 -8.30
N ARG A 104 11.68 -1.35 -7.77
CA ARG A 104 12.79 -2.04 -8.43
C ARG A 104 12.51 -3.52 -8.64
N TRP A 105 11.94 -4.20 -7.64
CA TRP A 105 11.45 -5.56 -7.76
C TRP A 105 10.44 -5.71 -8.90
N LYS A 106 9.38 -4.90 -8.89
CA LYS A 106 8.31 -4.97 -9.91
C LYS A 106 8.84 -4.76 -11.32
N ILE A 107 9.76 -3.83 -11.52
CA ILE A 107 10.29 -3.48 -12.83
C ILE A 107 11.36 -4.48 -13.29
N SER A 108 12.31 -4.84 -12.43
CA SER A 108 13.48 -5.67 -12.81
C SER A 108 13.34 -7.16 -12.52
N ARG A 109 12.41 -7.54 -11.64
CA ARG A 109 12.27 -8.90 -11.08
C ARG A 109 13.51 -9.36 -10.31
N ASN A 110 14.31 -8.43 -9.81
CA ASN A 110 15.46 -8.74 -8.94
C ASN A 110 14.97 -9.06 -7.53
N THR A 111 15.07 -10.33 -7.13
CA THR A 111 14.62 -10.81 -5.81
C THR A 111 15.36 -10.17 -4.64
N SER A 112 16.63 -9.77 -4.81
CA SER A 112 17.35 -9.06 -3.75
C SER A 112 16.67 -7.74 -3.36
N CYS A 113 15.99 -7.06 -4.31
CA CYS A 113 15.21 -5.87 -4.00
C CYS A 113 13.93 -6.23 -3.24
N ALA A 114 13.26 -7.33 -3.60
CA ALA A 114 12.08 -7.80 -2.87
C ALA A 114 12.44 -8.24 -1.45
N ASP A 115 13.56 -8.96 -1.28
CA ASP A 115 14.06 -9.38 0.04
C ASP A 115 14.36 -8.17 0.92
N ALA A 116 15.05 -7.17 0.39
CA ALA A 116 15.39 -5.96 1.14
C ALA A 116 14.13 -5.17 1.54
N ALA A 117 13.19 -4.97 0.62
CA ALA A 117 11.91 -4.31 0.92
C ALA A 117 11.10 -5.08 1.98
N SER A 118 11.05 -6.41 1.85
CA SER A 118 10.39 -7.30 2.81
C SER A 118 11.01 -7.20 4.20
N ASN A 119 12.36 -7.19 4.28
CA ASN A 119 13.08 -7.04 5.55
C ASN A 119 12.80 -5.69 6.23
N ILE A 120 12.71 -4.61 5.48
CA ILE A 120 12.37 -3.29 6.04
C ILE A 120 10.96 -3.32 6.64
N LEU A 121 9.98 -3.81 5.87
CA LEU A 121 8.60 -3.90 6.34
C LEU A 121 8.46 -4.81 7.56
N HIS A 122 9.17 -5.95 7.58
CA HIS A 122 9.19 -6.87 8.72
C HIS A 122 9.80 -6.22 9.96
N ALA A 123 10.91 -5.52 9.82
CA ALA A 123 11.58 -4.85 10.93
C ALA A 123 10.67 -3.83 11.62
N TRP A 124 9.93 -3.03 10.85
CA TRP A 124 8.96 -2.09 11.39
C TRP A 124 7.73 -2.79 11.98
N ALA A 125 7.18 -3.79 11.28
CA ALA A 125 6.00 -4.52 11.74
C ALA A 125 6.22 -5.27 13.08
N THR A 126 7.46 -5.65 13.37
CA THR A 126 7.81 -6.35 14.62
C THR A 126 8.32 -5.43 15.72
N THR A 127 8.59 -4.14 15.41
CA THR A 127 9.23 -3.23 16.37
C THR A 127 8.31 -2.06 16.77
N LEU A 128 7.55 -1.49 15.82
CA LEU A 128 6.73 -0.31 16.08
C LEU A 128 5.57 -0.62 17.03
N ILE A 129 5.43 0.20 18.08
CA ILE A 129 4.38 0.10 19.09
C ILE A 129 3.50 1.34 19.08
N SER A 130 4.08 2.54 18.86
CA SER A 130 3.33 3.79 18.89
C SER A 130 3.90 4.84 17.94
N ILE A 131 3.02 5.76 17.53
CA ILE A 131 3.38 7.03 16.86
C ILE A 131 2.83 8.15 17.74
N ASP A 132 3.71 9.03 18.21
CA ASP A 132 3.42 10.09 19.15
C ASP A 132 4.06 11.45 18.78
N GLY A 133 4.01 12.44 19.67
CA GLY A 133 4.62 13.75 19.45
C GLY A 133 3.62 14.83 19.07
N GLY A 134 2.57 15.00 19.86
CA GLY A 134 1.55 16.02 19.66
C GLY A 134 0.62 15.74 18.47
N ASP A 135 -0.03 16.76 17.94
CA ASP A 135 -1.04 16.62 16.89
C ASP A 135 -0.43 16.18 15.55
N ASP A 136 0.84 16.46 15.31
CA ASP A 136 1.59 16.06 14.12
C ASP A 136 1.73 14.53 13.96
N LYS A 137 1.46 13.74 15.01
CA LYS A 137 1.44 12.28 14.95
C LYS A 137 0.49 11.73 13.87
N TYR A 138 -0.67 12.37 13.70
CA TYR A 138 -1.67 11.96 12.70
C TYR A 138 -1.17 12.19 11.27
N LEU A 139 -0.42 13.28 11.04
CA LEU A 139 0.21 13.52 9.74
C LEU A 139 1.27 12.45 9.43
N THR A 140 2.07 12.07 10.42
CA THR A 140 3.04 10.97 10.26
C THR A 140 2.32 9.65 9.96
N ALA A 141 1.30 9.30 10.74
CA ALA A 141 0.52 8.09 10.49
C ALA A 141 -0.11 8.10 9.09
N GLY A 142 -0.66 9.22 8.64
CA GLY A 142 -1.25 9.37 7.31
C GLY A 142 -0.26 9.17 6.17
N LEU A 143 0.84 9.93 6.17
CA LEU A 143 1.81 9.91 5.08
C LEU A 143 2.60 8.60 5.02
N GLN A 144 3.19 8.18 6.15
CA GLN A 144 4.04 6.99 6.17
C GLN A 144 3.24 5.70 6.11
N GLY A 145 2.04 5.67 6.71
CA GLY A 145 1.15 4.53 6.56
C GLY A 145 0.71 4.32 5.10
N TYR A 146 0.38 5.41 4.36
CA TYR A 146 0.09 5.34 2.92
C TYR A 146 1.27 4.78 2.13
N GLU A 147 2.47 5.30 2.37
CA GLU A 147 3.68 4.86 1.67
C GLU A 147 4.03 3.40 2.01
N LEU A 148 3.88 3.00 3.29
CA LEU A 148 4.06 1.63 3.76
C LEU A 148 3.06 0.67 3.09
N ALA A 149 1.79 1.04 3.00
CA ALA A 149 0.77 0.26 2.32
C ALA A 149 1.12 0.05 0.84
N ASN A 150 1.57 1.10 0.15
CA ASN A 150 2.02 1.00 -1.25
C ASN A 150 3.26 0.11 -1.40
N ALA A 151 4.22 0.18 -0.48
CA ALA A 151 5.39 -0.70 -0.48
C ALA A 151 4.98 -2.17 -0.31
N ALA A 152 4.08 -2.47 0.63
CA ALA A 152 3.55 -3.81 0.84
C ALA A 152 2.78 -4.32 -0.38
N GLU A 153 1.97 -3.46 -1.01
CA GLU A 153 1.21 -3.79 -2.21
C GLU A 153 2.09 -4.19 -3.40
N LEU A 154 3.26 -3.54 -3.56
CA LEU A 154 4.24 -3.91 -4.59
C LEU A 154 4.85 -5.31 -4.37
N LEU A 155 4.74 -5.88 -3.18
CA LEU A 155 5.28 -7.19 -2.83
C LEU A 155 4.22 -8.31 -2.83
N ARG A 156 2.96 -8.03 -3.19
CA ARG A 156 1.86 -9.01 -3.15
C ARG A 156 2.05 -10.24 -4.07
N ASP A 157 2.92 -10.16 -5.06
CA ASP A 157 3.30 -11.30 -5.92
C ASP A 157 4.67 -11.91 -5.54
N TYR A 158 5.24 -11.49 -4.40
CA TYR A 158 6.46 -12.07 -3.85
C TYR A 158 6.13 -13.02 -2.71
N GLN A 159 6.05 -14.32 -3.00
CA GLN A 159 5.53 -15.33 -2.08
C GLN A 159 6.21 -15.33 -0.70
N PRO A 160 7.55 -15.17 -0.57
CA PRO A 160 8.18 -15.12 0.75
C PRO A 160 7.69 -13.96 1.63
N PHE A 161 7.35 -12.81 1.04
CA PHE A 161 6.73 -11.70 1.76
C PHE A 161 5.30 -12.06 2.19
N VAL A 162 4.51 -12.59 1.28
CA VAL A 162 3.09 -12.92 1.54
C VAL A 162 2.96 -13.94 2.68
N ASP A 163 3.80 -14.97 2.69
CA ASP A 163 3.70 -16.05 3.67
C ASP A 163 4.27 -15.68 5.05
N ASN A 164 5.34 -14.85 5.09
CA ASN A 164 6.11 -14.69 6.32
C ASN A 164 6.05 -13.28 6.92
N VAL A 165 5.73 -12.25 6.13
CA VAL A 165 5.84 -10.85 6.57
C VAL A 165 4.51 -10.10 6.50
N LEU A 166 3.73 -10.31 5.45
CA LEU A 166 2.47 -9.60 5.26
C LEU A 166 1.52 -9.70 6.46
N PRO A 167 1.35 -10.86 7.15
CA PRO A 167 0.47 -10.93 8.32
C PRO A 167 0.88 -9.94 9.43
N SER A 168 2.17 -9.80 9.72
CA SER A 168 2.64 -8.84 10.74
C SER A 168 2.50 -7.38 10.30
N VAL A 169 2.66 -7.10 9.00
CA VAL A 169 2.40 -5.76 8.45
C VAL A 169 0.92 -5.39 8.58
N VAL A 170 0.02 -6.32 8.27
CA VAL A 170 -1.44 -6.13 8.46
C VAL A 170 -1.77 -5.91 9.93
N GLU A 171 -1.18 -6.69 10.83
CA GLU A 171 -1.38 -6.53 12.28
C GLU A 171 -0.91 -5.16 12.76
N MET A 172 0.28 -4.69 12.35
CA MET A 172 0.77 -3.35 12.65
C MET A 172 -0.18 -2.27 12.12
N ALA A 173 -0.67 -2.39 10.88
CA ALA A 173 -1.61 -1.46 10.30
C ALA A 173 -2.92 -1.38 11.12
N ASN A 174 -3.49 -2.52 11.50
CA ASN A 174 -4.72 -2.62 12.27
C ASN A 174 -4.58 -2.08 13.71
N ASN A 175 -3.41 -2.27 14.32
CA ASN A 175 -3.21 -1.90 15.72
C ASN A 175 -2.71 -0.46 15.91
N ILE A 176 -2.04 0.13 14.91
CA ILE A 176 -1.39 1.45 15.05
C ILE A 176 -1.98 2.46 14.07
N PHE A 177 -1.87 2.22 12.76
CA PHE A 177 -2.22 3.23 11.75
C PHE A 177 -3.72 3.44 11.63
N ILE A 178 -4.51 2.39 11.46
CA ILE A 178 -5.96 2.46 11.26
C ILE A 178 -6.67 3.13 12.44
N PRO A 179 -6.40 2.79 13.72
CA PRO A 179 -7.02 3.49 14.85
C PRO A 179 -6.69 4.98 14.90
N MET A 180 -5.48 5.38 14.51
CA MET A 180 -5.11 6.79 14.45
C MET A 180 -5.92 7.54 13.38
N HIS A 181 -6.14 6.91 12.21
CA HIS A 181 -6.98 7.52 11.17
C HIS A 181 -8.43 7.67 11.60
N TYR A 182 -9.02 6.66 12.24
CA TYR A 182 -10.38 6.75 12.76
C TYR A 182 -10.54 7.85 13.81
N ARG A 183 -9.60 7.99 14.75
CA ARG A 183 -9.62 9.08 15.73
C ARG A 183 -9.59 10.46 15.05
N TRP A 184 -8.72 10.60 14.05
CA TRP A 184 -8.65 11.84 13.27
C TRP A 184 -9.95 12.13 12.52
N LEU A 185 -10.48 11.16 11.79
CA LEU A 185 -11.70 11.31 10.99
C LEU A 185 -12.95 11.57 11.85
N ASN A 186 -13.00 11.01 13.05
CA ASN A 186 -14.10 11.20 13.99
C ASN A 186 -13.99 12.49 14.84
N HIS A 187 -12.96 13.31 14.59
CA HIS A 187 -12.70 14.53 15.38
C HIS A 187 -12.57 14.26 16.89
N GLU A 188 -12.05 13.10 17.25
CA GLU A 188 -11.81 12.74 18.66
C GLU A 188 -10.62 13.50 19.26
N GLU A 189 -9.81 14.14 18.41
CA GLU A 189 -8.67 14.97 18.77
C GLU A 189 -8.81 16.37 18.17
N PRO A 190 -8.55 17.43 18.94
CA PRO A 190 -8.62 18.81 18.45
C PRO A 190 -7.39 19.11 17.59
N SER A 191 -7.48 18.99 16.29
CA SER A 191 -6.41 19.45 15.42
C SER A 191 -6.95 20.21 14.20
N GLU A 192 -6.28 21.32 13.86
CA GLU A 192 -6.67 22.21 12.77
C GLU A 192 -6.13 21.78 11.40
N HIS A 193 -5.43 20.62 11.29
CA HIS A 193 -4.76 20.22 10.07
C HIS A 193 -5.59 19.21 9.28
N ASN A 194 -5.98 19.61 8.07
CA ASN A 194 -6.63 18.75 7.06
C ASN A 194 -5.67 17.66 6.57
N VAL A 195 -5.56 16.56 7.28
CA VAL A 195 -4.86 15.35 6.80
C VAL A 195 -5.84 14.52 5.98
N LEU A 196 -5.62 14.54 4.68
CA LEU A 196 -6.46 13.93 3.66
C LEU A 196 -6.54 12.40 3.77
N HIS A 197 -7.70 11.89 3.47
CA HIS A 197 -8.29 10.58 3.21
C HIS A 197 -7.40 9.52 2.49
N PHE A 198 -6.22 9.19 2.94
CA PHE A 198 -5.36 8.26 2.17
C PHE A 198 -5.56 6.77 2.46
N PHE A 199 -6.27 6.37 3.51
CA PHE A 199 -6.33 4.97 3.95
C PHE A 199 -7.66 4.22 3.72
N ALA A 200 -8.68 4.82 3.17
CA ALA A 200 -9.93 4.11 2.84
C ALA A 200 -9.74 2.91 1.89
N ASN A 201 -8.59 2.82 1.23
CA ASN A 201 -8.30 1.77 0.26
C ASN A 201 -7.60 0.52 0.85
N TRP A 202 -7.07 0.57 2.07
CA TRP A 202 -6.41 -0.60 2.68
C TRP A 202 -7.41 -1.69 3.06
N GLU A 203 -8.56 -1.32 3.62
CA GLU A 203 -9.62 -2.27 3.98
C GLU A 203 -10.24 -2.97 2.77
N LEU A 204 -10.17 -2.35 1.57
CA LEU A 204 -10.69 -2.93 0.33
C LEU A 204 -9.74 -3.94 -0.31
N CYS A 205 -8.48 -4.02 0.17
CA CYS A 205 -7.43 -4.87 -0.39
C CYS A 205 -7.20 -6.17 0.39
N ASN A 206 -7.91 -6.41 1.49
CA ASN A 206 -7.91 -7.63 2.29
C ASN A 206 -9.28 -8.35 2.11
#